data_9df020e3e285f853d42338ca316051aa
#
_entry.id   9df020e3e285f853d42338ca316051aa
#
_cell.length_a   1.000
_cell.length_b   1.000
_cell.length_c   1.000
_cell.angle_alpha   90.00
_cell.angle_beta   90.00
_cell.angle_gamma   90.00
#
_symmetry.space_group_name_H-M   'P 1'
#
loop_
_entity.id
_entity.type
_entity.pdbx_description
1 polymer ?
#
loop_
_entity_poly.entity_id
_entity_poly.type
_entity_poly.pdbx_seq_one_letter_code
_entity_poly.pdbx_strand_id
1 'polypeptide(L)'
;MEWKIDWKKEVKEYAEAIIVALVIYFAFKYILVFALGANPPFAVVVSGSMQHSEDFDSWWSYNYNEYEVYGLDKENFGNFPSKNGFSRGDIVVIKKEENIKIGDVIVFETPSLSVPVVHRVVRIKGESKKYYLTKGDNNAFPDTYYWEKEGTPEDKVIGRVVLV
;
A
#
# COMPACT_ATOMS: atom_id res chain seq x y z
N MET A 1 47.80 -31.14 -13.95
CA MET A 1 47.31 -30.89 -12.59
C MET A 1 45.78 -31.02 -12.62
N GLU A 2 45.24 -32.17 -12.24
CA GLU A 2 43.78 -32.39 -12.26
C GLU A 2 43.17 -31.77 -11.01
N TRP A 3 42.32 -30.79 -11.18
CA TRP A 3 41.53 -30.20 -10.10
C TRP A 3 40.38 -31.16 -9.76
N LYS A 4 40.57 -31.97 -8.73
CA LYS A 4 39.46 -32.77 -8.18
C LYS A 4 38.59 -31.88 -7.32
N ILE A 5 37.44 -31.51 -7.85
CA ILE A 5 36.38 -30.76 -7.12
C ILE A 5 35.84 -31.71 -6.04
N ASP A 6 35.92 -31.32 -4.78
CA ASP A 6 35.28 -32.03 -3.67
C ASP A 6 33.80 -31.56 -3.58
N TRP A 7 32.94 -32.21 -4.36
CA TRP A 7 31.53 -31.89 -4.43
C TRP A 7 30.82 -31.89 -3.07
N LYS A 8 31.23 -32.72 -2.13
CA LYS A 8 30.64 -32.76 -0.80
C LYS A 8 30.95 -31.49 -0.01
N LYS A 9 32.15 -30.97 -0.12
CA LYS A 9 32.58 -29.73 0.52
C LYS A 9 31.82 -28.54 -0.12
N GLU A 10 31.79 -28.48 -1.44
CA GLU A 10 31.10 -27.40 -2.15
C GLU A 10 29.58 -27.36 -1.84
N VAL A 11 28.92 -28.53 -1.90
CA VAL A 11 27.48 -28.61 -1.55
C VAL A 11 27.24 -28.16 -0.12
N LYS A 12 28.12 -28.50 0.82
CA LYS A 12 28.00 -28.04 2.21
C LYS A 12 28.14 -26.52 2.32
N GLU A 13 29.13 -25.92 1.67
CA GLU A 13 29.36 -24.48 1.68
C GLU A 13 28.19 -23.71 1.07
N TYR A 14 27.62 -24.19 -0.05
CA TYR A 14 26.39 -23.60 -0.63
C TYR A 14 25.18 -23.74 0.30
N ALA A 15 25.00 -24.89 0.93
CA ALA A 15 23.91 -25.10 1.88
C ALA A 15 24.03 -24.15 3.09
N GLU A 16 25.22 -23.99 3.65
CA GLU A 16 25.50 -23.04 4.74
C GLU A 16 25.21 -21.60 4.31
N ALA A 17 25.67 -21.20 3.11
CA ALA A 17 25.38 -19.86 2.57
C ALA A 17 23.89 -19.60 2.39
N ILE A 18 23.13 -20.58 1.88
CA ILE A 18 21.68 -20.48 1.73
C ILE A 18 21.01 -20.35 3.11
N ILE A 19 21.41 -21.14 4.09
CA ILE A 19 20.85 -21.07 5.45
C ILE A 19 21.10 -19.67 6.05
N VAL A 20 22.33 -19.15 5.93
CA VAL A 20 22.66 -17.81 6.42
C VAL A 20 21.83 -16.75 5.72
N ALA A 21 21.67 -16.83 4.40
CA ALA A 21 20.85 -15.90 3.64
C ALA A 21 19.37 -15.95 4.08
N LEU A 22 18.82 -17.13 4.33
CA LEU A 22 17.45 -17.28 4.84
C LEU A 22 17.30 -16.71 6.25
N VAL A 23 18.26 -16.95 7.13
CA VAL A 23 18.26 -16.38 8.50
C VAL A 23 18.25 -14.85 8.43
N ILE A 24 19.12 -14.25 7.62
CA ILE A 24 19.18 -12.79 7.43
C ILE A 24 17.86 -12.28 6.86
N TYR A 25 17.30 -12.93 5.84
CA TYR A 25 16.02 -12.56 5.25
C TYR A 25 14.88 -12.56 6.27
N PHE A 26 14.74 -13.65 7.04
CA PHE A 26 13.67 -13.75 8.03
C PHE A 26 13.87 -12.74 9.18
N ALA A 27 15.10 -12.58 9.65
CA ALA A 27 15.43 -11.58 10.68
C ALA A 27 15.03 -10.17 10.20
N PHE A 28 15.44 -9.78 9.01
CA PHE A 28 15.09 -8.49 8.42
C PHE A 28 13.56 -8.32 8.26
N LYS A 29 12.88 -9.33 7.70
CA LYS A 29 11.42 -9.33 7.56
C LYS A 29 10.72 -9.11 8.90
N TYR A 30 11.08 -9.87 9.94
CA TYR A 30 10.45 -9.74 11.25
C TYR A 30 10.77 -8.41 11.95
N ILE A 31 11.98 -7.88 11.77
CA ILE A 31 12.33 -6.53 12.25
C ILE A 31 11.41 -5.48 11.60
N LEU A 32 11.19 -5.55 10.29
CA LEU A 32 10.30 -4.63 9.59
C LEU A 32 8.84 -4.78 10.06
N VAL A 33 8.33 -6.01 10.17
CA VAL A 33 6.98 -6.26 10.68
C VAL A 33 6.82 -5.69 12.09
N PHE A 34 7.81 -5.88 12.97
CA PHE A 34 7.78 -5.34 14.32
C PHE A 34 7.84 -3.80 14.33
N ALA A 35 8.72 -3.19 13.55
CA ALA A 35 8.92 -1.74 13.51
C ALA A 35 7.72 -0.99 12.87
N LEU A 36 7.10 -1.58 11.84
CA LEU A 36 6.00 -0.98 11.10
C LEU A 36 4.61 -1.43 11.60
N GLY A 37 4.54 -2.51 12.37
CA GLY A 37 3.31 -3.08 12.89
C GLY A 37 2.36 -3.65 11.82
N ALA A 38 2.74 -3.60 10.54
CA ALA A 38 1.96 -4.09 9.40
C ALA A 38 2.51 -5.42 8.88
N ASN A 39 1.63 -6.30 8.44
CA ASN A 39 2.00 -7.57 7.81
C ASN A 39 1.11 -7.83 6.58
N PRO A 40 1.65 -7.72 5.35
CA PRO A 40 3.05 -7.43 5.01
C PRO A 40 3.43 -5.95 5.25
N PRO A 41 4.73 -5.64 5.51
CA PRO A 41 5.20 -4.27 5.73
C PRO A 41 5.46 -3.51 4.41
N PHE A 42 5.41 -4.18 3.28
CA PHE A 42 5.53 -3.58 1.94
C PHE A 42 4.72 -4.40 0.93
N ALA A 43 4.33 -3.74 -0.15
CA ALA A 43 3.63 -4.37 -1.27
C ALA A 43 4.08 -3.77 -2.60
N VAL A 44 3.99 -4.57 -3.67
CA VAL A 44 4.19 -4.10 -5.04
C VAL A 44 2.85 -3.66 -5.61
N VAL A 45 2.81 -2.48 -6.20
CA VAL A 45 1.63 -1.93 -6.87
C VAL A 45 1.38 -2.69 -8.17
N VAL A 46 0.23 -3.32 -8.31
CA VAL A 46 -0.09 -4.19 -9.47
C VAL A 46 -1.07 -3.54 -10.46
N SER A 47 -1.66 -2.39 -10.11
CA SER A 47 -2.64 -1.68 -10.95
C SER A 47 -2.27 -0.21 -11.13
N GLY A 48 -2.93 0.47 -12.08
CA GLY A 48 -2.77 1.90 -12.32
C GLY A 48 -3.81 2.77 -11.61
N SER A 49 -4.55 2.23 -10.63
CA SER A 49 -5.66 2.96 -9.97
C SER A 49 -5.23 4.20 -9.18
N MET A 50 -3.95 4.28 -8.80
CA MET A 50 -3.37 5.43 -8.09
C MET A 50 -2.44 6.26 -8.98
N GLN A 51 -2.37 5.97 -10.28
CA GLN A 51 -1.44 6.60 -11.19
C GLN A 51 -1.93 7.99 -11.61
N HIS A 52 -1.05 8.99 -11.52
CA HIS A 52 -1.21 10.27 -12.17
C HIS A 52 -0.39 10.25 -13.45
N SER A 53 -1.05 10.52 -14.60
CA SER A 53 -0.39 10.50 -15.91
C SER A 53 0.46 11.74 -16.17
N GLU A 54 0.25 12.81 -15.38
CA GLU A 54 0.88 14.11 -15.55
C GLU A 54 1.31 14.65 -14.18
N ASP A 55 1.91 15.87 -14.15
CA ASP A 55 2.18 16.58 -12.91
C ASP A 55 0.88 16.86 -12.12
N PHE A 56 1.03 17.16 -10.83
CA PHE A 56 -0.11 17.35 -9.92
C PHE A 56 -1.09 18.43 -10.41
N ASP A 57 -0.60 19.54 -10.94
CA ASP A 57 -1.44 20.66 -11.33
C ASP A 57 -2.30 20.31 -12.55
N SER A 58 -1.71 19.66 -13.54
CA SER A 58 -2.39 19.17 -14.73
C SER A 58 -3.39 18.08 -14.36
N TRP A 59 -2.96 17.07 -13.60
CA TRP A 59 -3.83 16.00 -13.14
C TRP A 59 -5.04 16.52 -12.35
N TRP A 60 -4.83 17.48 -11.43
CA TRP A 60 -5.90 18.08 -10.64
C TRP A 60 -6.93 18.79 -11.51
N SER A 61 -6.51 19.49 -12.57
CA SER A 61 -7.40 20.24 -13.45
C SER A 61 -8.45 19.35 -14.14
N TYR A 62 -8.13 18.07 -14.35
CA TYR A 62 -9.06 17.10 -14.96
C TYR A 62 -9.89 16.33 -13.93
N ASN A 63 -9.39 16.20 -12.69
CA ASN A 63 -10.00 15.32 -11.69
C ASN A 63 -10.68 16.06 -10.52
N TYR A 64 -10.61 17.40 -10.45
CA TYR A 64 -11.08 18.16 -9.28
C TYR A 64 -12.55 17.89 -8.94
N ASN A 65 -13.45 17.76 -9.93
CA ASN A 65 -14.88 17.48 -9.73
C ASN A 65 -15.12 16.19 -8.94
N GLU A 66 -14.23 15.20 -9.06
CA GLU A 66 -14.35 13.92 -8.38
C GLU A 66 -14.03 14.02 -6.89
N TYR A 67 -13.31 15.07 -6.47
CA TYR A 67 -12.89 15.32 -5.09
C TYR A 67 -13.68 16.44 -4.41
N GLU A 68 -14.17 17.43 -5.18
CA GLU A 68 -15.00 18.52 -4.66
C GLU A 68 -16.27 18.01 -3.96
N VAL A 69 -16.89 16.93 -4.45
CA VAL A 69 -18.05 16.27 -3.83
C VAL A 69 -17.78 15.74 -2.42
N TYR A 70 -16.51 15.62 -2.02
CA TYR A 70 -16.08 15.27 -0.68
C TYR A 70 -15.59 16.47 0.14
N GLY A 71 -15.66 17.70 -0.41
CA GLY A 71 -15.17 18.93 0.19
C GLY A 71 -13.62 19.03 0.16
N LEU A 72 -12.98 18.32 -0.77
CA LEU A 72 -11.54 18.34 -0.95
C LEU A 72 -11.18 19.27 -2.09
N ASP A 73 -10.48 20.36 -1.77
CA ASP A 73 -9.94 21.31 -2.73
C ASP A 73 -8.48 21.00 -3.10
N LYS A 74 -7.92 21.79 -4.01
CA LYS A 74 -6.53 21.64 -4.47
C LYS A 74 -5.51 21.81 -3.37
N GLU A 75 -5.74 22.75 -2.45
CA GLU A 75 -4.82 23.04 -1.34
C GLU A 75 -4.80 21.86 -0.36
N ASN A 76 -5.97 21.36 0.03
CA ASN A 76 -6.10 20.18 0.87
C ASN A 76 -5.38 18.99 0.26
N PHE A 77 -5.69 18.67 -1.01
CA PHE A 77 -5.10 17.53 -1.70
C PHE A 77 -3.59 17.68 -1.89
N GLY A 78 -3.13 18.88 -2.19
CA GLY A 78 -1.70 19.21 -2.33
C GLY A 78 -0.86 18.94 -1.08
N ASN A 79 -1.49 18.86 0.08
CA ASN A 79 -0.85 18.53 1.37
C ASN A 79 -0.97 17.04 1.74
N PHE A 80 -1.66 16.22 0.96
CA PHE A 80 -1.83 14.80 1.26
C PHE A 80 -0.57 13.99 0.97
N PRO A 81 -0.34 12.90 1.72
CA PRO A 81 0.69 11.92 1.37
C PRO A 81 0.47 11.38 -0.05
N SER A 82 1.57 11.12 -0.75
CA SER A 82 1.52 10.61 -2.13
C SER A 82 0.58 11.40 -3.05
N LYS A 83 0.60 12.72 -2.96
CA LYS A 83 -0.25 13.62 -3.76
C LYS A 83 -0.05 13.50 -5.28
N ASN A 84 1.10 12.99 -5.69
CA ASN A 84 1.42 12.75 -7.10
C ASN A 84 1.02 11.35 -7.58
N GLY A 85 0.30 10.60 -6.73
CA GLY A 85 -0.01 9.21 -7.03
C GLY A 85 1.22 8.31 -7.03
N PHE A 86 1.07 7.12 -7.58
CA PHE A 86 2.14 6.15 -7.83
C PHE A 86 1.71 5.14 -8.88
N SER A 87 2.69 4.50 -9.51
CA SER A 87 2.51 3.70 -10.71
C SER A 87 2.58 2.20 -10.44
N ARG A 88 2.08 1.43 -11.39
CA ARG A 88 2.29 -0.01 -11.41
C ARG A 88 3.78 -0.34 -11.42
N GLY A 89 4.21 -1.21 -10.51
CA GLY A 89 5.61 -1.61 -10.31
C GLY A 89 6.29 -0.91 -9.14
N ASP A 90 5.72 0.19 -8.64
CA ASP A 90 6.24 0.85 -7.43
C ASP A 90 6.09 -0.04 -6.20
N ILE A 91 6.93 0.19 -5.20
CA ILE A 91 6.88 -0.49 -3.91
C ILE A 91 6.39 0.49 -2.87
N VAL A 92 5.32 0.13 -2.18
CA VAL A 92 4.79 0.93 -1.07
C VAL A 92 5.20 0.32 0.27
N VAL A 93 5.62 1.17 1.21
CA VAL A 93 5.89 0.80 2.60
C VAL A 93 4.63 1.05 3.42
N ILE A 94 4.20 0.04 4.16
CA ILE A 94 2.95 0.00 4.91
C ILE A 94 3.25 0.04 6.40
N LYS A 95 2.65 0.98 7.11
CA LYS A 95 2.71 1.07 8.57
C LYS A 95 1.31 0.92 9.15
N LYS A 96 1.17 0.09 10.19
CA LYS A 96 -0.09 0.03 10.95
C LYS A 96 -0.33 1.38 11.63
N GLU A 97 -1.52 1.93 11.45
CA GLU A 97 -1.88 3.24 11.97
C GLU A 97 -3.33 3.20 12.43
N GLU A 98 -3.56 3.60 13.67
CA GLU A 98 -4.92 3.65 14.26
C GLU A 98 -5.65 4.95 13.94
N ASN A 99 -4.88 6.02 13.68
CA ASN A 99 -5.44 7.34 13.39
C ASN A 99 -5.35 7.68 11.90
N ILE A 100 -6.08 6.92 11.09
CA ILE A 100 -6.23 7.17 9.65
C ILE A 100 -7.03 8.46 9.44
N LYS A 101 -6.57 9.29 8.51
CA LYS A 101 -7.16 10.59 8.16
C LYS A 101 -7.63 10.62 6.72
N ILE A 102 -8.50 11.57 6.40
CA ILE A 102 -8.82 11.89 5.00
C ILE A 102 -7.53 12.31 4.30
N GLY A 103 -7.32 11.80 3.09
CA GLY A 103 -6.11 12.01 2.30
C GLY A 103 -5.06 10.91 2.47
N ASP A 104 -5.09 10.14 3.55
CA ASP A 104 -4.19 8.98 3.70
C ASP A 104 -4.46 7.93 2.62
N VAL A 105 -3.41 7.30 2.14
CA VAL A 105 -3.52 6.12 1.28
C VAL A 105 -3.43 4.88 2.15
N ILE A 106 -4.46 4.05 2.14
CA ILE A 106 -4.54 2.84 2.96
C ILE A 106 -4.47 1.57 2.12
N VAL A 107 -3.92 0.53 2.74
CA VAL A 107 -3.93 -0.84 2.21
C VAL A 107 -4.95 -1.64 2.99
N PHE A 108 -5.89 -2.27 2.31
CA PHE A 108 -7.00 -2.96 2.95
C PHE A 108 -7.41 -4.24 2.21
N GLU A 109 -7.95 -5.18 2.96
CA GLU A 109 -8.54 -6.42 2.41
C GLU A 109 -9.94 -6.14 1.87
N THR A 110 -10.36 -6.94 0.89
CA THR A 110 -11.73 -6.91 0.34
C THR A 110 -12.30 -8.32 0.24
N PRO A 111 -13.64 -8.51 0.32
CA PRO A 111 -14.24 -9.83 0.16
C PRO A 111 -14.10 -10.43 -1.24
N SER A 112 -13.93 -9.57 -2.25
CA SER A 112 -14.00 -9.95 -3.66
C SER A 112 -12.65 -10.17 -4.32
N LEU A 113 -11.54 -9.74 -3.69
CA LEU A 113 -10.19 -9.86 -4.25
C LEU A 113 -9.28 -10.67 -3.34
N SER A 114 -8.43 -11.49 -3.93
CA SER A 114 -7.40 -12.24 -3.20
C SER A 114 -6.17 -11.42 -2.83
N VAL A 115 -6.04 -10.21 -3.38
CA VAL A 115 -4.95 -9.28 -3.10
C VAL A 115 -5.51 -8.01 -2.46
N PRO A 116 -4.78 -7.40 -1.51
CA PRO A 116 -5.19 -6.14 -0.91
C PRO A 116 -5.29 -5.01 -1.93
N VAL A 117 -6.20 -4.08 -1.66
CA VAL A 117 -6.38 -2.84 -2.43
C VAL A 117 -5.60 -1.71 -1.76
N VAL A 118 -5.07 -0.79 -2.58
CA VAL A 118 -4.32 0.39 -2.13
C VAL A 118 -4.99 1.63 -2.71
N HIS A 119 -5.80 2.35 -1.90
CA HIS A 119 -6.54 3.53 -2.35
C HIS A 119 -6.53 4.64 -1.30
N ARG A 120 -6.89 5.86 -1.72
CA ARG A 120 -6.94 7.06 -0.88
C ARG A 120 -8.26 7.16 -0.13
N VAL A 121 -8.19 7.53 1.15
CA VAL A 121 -9.37 7.84 1.98
C VAL A 121 -9.93 9.21 1.57
N VAL A 122 -11.17 9.25 1.10
CA VAL A 122 -11.87 10.48 0.71
C VAL A 122 -12.96 10.88 1.72
N ARG A 123 -13.41 9.94 2.57
CA ARG A 123 -14.38 10.21 3.64
C ARG A 123 -14.23 9.18 4.76
N ILE A 124 -14.48 9.62 5.98
CA ILE A 124 -14.55 8.77 7.18
C ILE A 124 -15.95 8.86 7.75
N LYS A 125 -16.53 7.72 8.12
CA LYS A 125 -17.86 7.60 8.73
C LYS A 125 -17.77 6.80 10.03
N GLY A 126 -18.76 6.95 10.89
CA GLY A 126 -18.90 6.24 12.16
C GLY A 126 -18.13 6.88 13.30
N GLU A 127 -18.66 6.77 14.52
CA GLU A 127 -18.05 7.31 15.74
C GLU A 127 -17.34 6.22 16.54
N SER A 128 -18.03 5.11 16.81
CA SER A 128 -17.51 3.98 17.59
C SER A 128 -16.76 2.96 16.74
N LYS A 129 -17.22 2.71 15.52
CA LYS A 129 -16.52 1.91 14.50
C LYS A 129 -16.37 2.76 13.26
N LYS A 130 -15.12 2.90 12.79
CA LYS A 130 -14.82 3.72 11.62
C LYS A 130 -14.95 2.91 10.33
N TYR A 131 -15.44 3.60 9.31
CA TYR A 131 -15.54 3.12 7.93
C TYR A 131 -14.87 4.14 7.02
N TYR A 132 -14.00 3.68 6.15
CA TYR A 132 -13.22 4.52 5.24
C TYR A 132 -13.77 4.39 3.83
N LEU A 133 -14.39 5.45 3.32
CA LEU A 133 -14.70 5.51 1.90
C LEU A 133 -13.40 5.83 1.16
N THR A 134 -12.97 4.93 0.30
CA THR A 134 -11.74 5.05 -0.45
C THR A 134 -12.00 5.27 -1.94
N LYS A 135 -11.02 5.83 -2.63
CA LYS A 135 -11.02 6.05 -4.08
C LYS A 135 -9.60 5.88 -4.61
N GLY A 136 -9.45 5.12 -5.69
CA GLY A 136 -8.23 5.16 -6.49
C GLY A 136 -8.13 6.51 -7.19
N ASP A 137 -6.97 7.16 -7.12
CA ASP A 137 -6.81 8.52 -7.68
C ASP A 137 -7.12 8.58 -9.20
N ASN A 138 -6.88 7.48 -9.91
CA ASN A 138 -7.17 7.31 -11.34
C ASN A 138 -8.51 6.61 -11.62
N ASN A 139 -9.36 6.41 -10.63
CA ASN A 139 -10.69 5.81 -10.80
C ASN A 139 -11.74 6.92 -10.85
N ALA A 140 -12.76 6.80 -11.71
CA ALA A 140 -13.86 7.75 -11.77
C ALA A 140 -14.78 7.74 -10.55
N PHE A 141 -14.86 6.59 -9.85
CA PHE A 141 -15.81 6.39 -8.75
C PHE A 141 -15.09 5.89 -7.48
N PRO A 142 -15.66 6.18 -6.29
CA PRO A 142 -15.19 5.64 -5.03
C PRO A 142 -15.51 4.14 -4.90
N ASP A 143 -14.84 3.50 -3.96
CA ASP A 143 -14.96 2.06 -3.70
C ASP A 143 -16.23 1.74 -2.88
N THR A 144 -17.40 1.83 -3.52
CA THR A 144 -18.69 1.53 -2.89
C THR A 144 -19.13 0.09 -3.06
N TYR A 145 -18.39 -0.70 -3.83
CA TYR A 145 -18.74 -2.07 -4.24
C TYR A 145 -17.99 -3.16 -3.47
N TYR A 146 -16.92 -2.83 -2.77
CA TYR A 146 -16.21 -3.82 -1.95
C TYR A 146 -16.90 -4.15 -0.64
N TRP A 147 -17.44 -3.12 -0.01
CA TRP A 147 -18.11 -3.22 1.27
C TRP A 147 -19.39 -2.44 1.17
N GLU A 148 -20.53 -3.03 1.50
CA GLU A 148 -21.82 -2.35 1.43
C GLU A 148 -21.70 -0.82 1.62
N LYS A 149 -22.58 -0.02 1.34
CA LYS A 149 -22.54 1.46 1.19
C LYS A 149 -21.74 2.30 2.22
N GLU A 150 -21.15 1.67 3.26
CA GLU A 150 -20.46 2.39 4.34
C GLU A 150 -18.98 2.64 4.07
N GLY A 151 -18.34 1.82 3.27
CA GLY A 151 -16.90 1.85 2.99
C GLY A 151 -16.15 0.74 3.72
N THR A 152 -14.81 0.76 3.64
CA THR A 152 -13.93 -0.25 4.25
C THR A 152 -13.96 -0.15 5.78
N PRO A 153 -14.35 -1.23 6.51
CA PRO A 153 -14.28 -1.25 7.97
C PRO A 153 -12.84 -1.12 8.46
N GLU A 154 -12.62 -0.46 9.59
CA GLU A 154 -11.28 -0.26 10.16
C GLU A 154 -10.52 -1.55 10.46
N ASP A 155 -11.22 -2.63 10.83
CA ASP A 155 -10.64 -3.94 11.09
C ASP A 155 -10.13 -4.66 9.82
N LYS A 156 -10.43 -4.13 8.65
CA LYS A 156 -9.95 -4.62 7.35
C LYS A 156 -8.78 -3.82 6.79
N VAL A 157 -8.38 -2.77 7.47
CA VAL A 157 -7.22 -1.96 7.10
C VAL A 157 -5.94 -2.64 7.61
N ILE A 158 -5.03 -2.98 6.70
CA ILE A 158 -3.71 -3.54 7.02
C ILE A 158 -2.80 -2.42 7.55
N GLY A 159 -2.88 -1.23 6.95
CA GLY A 159 -2.13 -0.07 7.37
C GLY A 159 -2.18 1.07 6.35
N ARG A 160 -1.41 2.11 6.63
CA ARG A 160 -1.26 3.30 5.80
C ARG A 160 0.05 3.25 5.03
N VAL A 161 0.04 3.72 3.78
CA VAL A 161 1.26 3.94 2.99
C VAL A 161 2.03 5.12 3.59
N VAL A 162 3.30 4.90 3.91
CA VAL A 162 4.19 5.91 4.50
C VAL A 162 5.35 6.29 3.59
N LEU A 163 5.64 5.48 2.59
CA LEU A 163 6.66 5.71 1.58
C LEU A 163 6.29 4.97 0.28
N VAL A 164 6.64 5.56 -0.84
CA VAL A 164 6.56 4.98 -2.18
C VAL A 164 7.92 5.04 -2.84
#